data_338f09b64da69809611188465aec26e2
#
_entry.id   338f09b64da69809611188465aec26e2
#
_cell.length_a   1.000
_cell.length_b   1.000
_cell.length_c   1.000
_cell.angle_alpha   90.00
_cell.angle_beta   90.00
_cell.angle_gamma   90.00
#
_symmetry.space_group_name_H-M   'P 1'
#
loop_
_entity.id
_entity.type
_entity.pdbx_description
1 polymer ?
#
loop_
_entity_poly.entity_id
_entity_poly.type
_entity_poly.pdbx_seq_one_letter_code
_entity_poly.pdbx_strand_id
1 'polypeptide(L)'
;HQENIRITGEKPEYFAEYKICDLKRVAKIVGVDVNNILDFGTGVGNNFPFLAKHFPRTGLFGTDVSEKSLTLAKERFNGFGEFSLFDGKTLPYPEGQFDLALATCVFHHIPAEEHIELIQEVSRSLRSGGAFMIYEHNPINPMTLHAVNTCPFDENTVLLKRCQVRNVLREAGMEVVMQEYRVYFPAFLKLLRPLEKYLAWLPLGAQHFVVGKKL
;
A
#
# COMPACT_ATOMS: atom_id res chain seq x y z
N HIS A 1 -1.10 -17.72 -2.44
CA HIS A 1 -1.67 -16.58 -1.69
C HIS A 1 -3.04 -16.90 -1.07
N GLN A 2 -3.91 -17.66 -1.74
CA GLN A 2 -5.24 -17.98 -1.20
C GLN A 2 -5.20 -18.95 0.01
N GLU A 3 -4.25 -19.86 0.10
CA GLU A 3 -4.17 -20.83 1.20
C GLU A 3 -3.74 -20.20 2.53
N ASN A 4 -2.81 -19.24 2.51
CA ASN A 4 -2.25 -18.62 3.72
C ASN A 4 -3.20 -17.62 4.39
N ILE A 5 -4.15 -17.08 3.62
CA ILE A 5 -5.20 -16.18 4.13
C ILE A 5 -6.38 -16.97 4.73
N ARG A 6 -6.49 -18.30 4.46
CA ARG A 6 -7.61 -19.15 4.96
C ARG A 6 -7.75 -19.13 6.48
N ILE A 7 -6.66 -18.95 7.22
CA ILE A 7 -6.69 -18.83 8.71
C ILE A 7 -7.54 -17.63 9.14
N THR A 8 -7.61 -16.56 8.36
CA THR A 8 -8.41 -15.37 8.67
C THR A 8 -9.89 -15.55 8.34
N GLY A 9 -10.26 -16.55 7.53
CA GLY A 9 -11.59 -16.75 6.98
C GLY A 9 -12.02 -15.71 5.95
N GLU A 10 -11.07 -14.85 5.50
CA GLU A 10 -11.33 -13.80 4.52
C GLU A 10 -10.75 -14.13 3.14
N LYS A 11 -11.28 -13.45 2.12
CA LYS A 11 -10.76 -13.49 0.75
C LYS A 11 -9.71 -12.41 0.54
N PRO A 12 -8.78 -12.56 -0.43
CA PRO A 12 -7.79 -11.53 -0.78
C PRO A 12 -8.42 -10.16 -1.09
N GLU A 13 -9.60 -10.16 -1.72
CA GLU A 13 -10.34 -8.96 -2.10
C GLU A 13 -10.75 -8.12 -0.88
N TYR A 14 -11.06 -8.77 0.24
CA TYR A 14 -11.35 -8.07 1.51
C TYR A 14 -10.18 -7.20 1.94
N PHE A 15 -8.96 -7.75 1.91
CA PHE A 15 -7.76 -7.00 2.33
C PHE A 15 -7.40 -5.89 1.35
N ALA A 16 -7.60 -6.10 0.06
CA ALA A 16 -7.40 -5.06 -0.95
C ALA A 16 -8.38 -3.90 -0.72
N GLU A 17 -9.68 -4.18 -0.60
CA GLU A 17 -10.69 -3.15 -0.34
C GLU A 17 -10.47 -2.43 0.98
N TYR A 18 -10.09 -3.16 2.04
CA TYR A 18 -9.77 -2.59 3.35
C TYR A 18 -8.70 -1.51 3.27
N LYS A 19 -7.59 -1.77 2.55
CA LYS A 19 -6.51 -0.81 2.34
C LYS A 19 -6.95 0.43 1.56
N ILE A 20 -7.81 0.25 0.55
CA ILE A 20 -8.35 1.37 -0.23
C ILE A 20 -9.36 2.21 0.59
N CYS A 21 -10.14 1.58 1.47
CA CYS A 21 -10.97 2.32 2.43
C CYS A 21 -10.11 3.16 3.39
N ASP A 22 -8.99 2.61 3.86
CA ASP A 22 -8.03 3.37 4.68
C ASP A 22 -7.40 4.53 3.87
N LEU A 23 -7.00 4.29 2.61
CA LEU A 23 -6.49 5.35 1.73
C LEU A 23 -7.49 6.51 1.59
N LYS A 24 -8.77 6.19 1.37
CA LYS A 24 -9.84 7.20 1.27
C LYS A 24 -10.00 7.98 2.57
N ARG A 25 -9.94 7.29 3.72
CA ARG A 25 -10.00 7.92 5.04
C ARG A 25 -8.80 8.84 5.27
N VAL A 26 -7.59 8.37 4.92
CA VAL A 26 -6.34 9.14 4.99
C VAL A 26 -6.44 10.40 4.14
N ALA A 27 -6.82 10.30 2.86
CA ALA A 27 -6.97 11.44 1.96
C ALA A 27 -7.84 12.53 2.55
N LYS A 28 -8.99 12.14 3.17
CA LYS A 28 -9.90 13.07 3.83
C LYS A 28 -9.27 13.74 5.06
N ILE A 29 -8.54 12.99 5.90
CA ILE A 29 -7.95 13.51 7.15
C ILE A 29 -6.78 14.44 6.84
N VAL A 30 -5.94 14.08 5.85
CA VAL A 30 -4.76 14.86 5.44
C VAL A 30 -5.14 16.06 4.57
N GLY A 31 -6.40 16.13 4.12
CA GLY A 31 -6.92 17.24 3.32
C GLY A 31 -6.39 17.24 1.89
N VAL A 32 -6.25 16.07 1.27
CA VAL A 32 -5.79 15.93 -0.11
C VAL A 32 -6.99 15.82 -1.05
N ASP A 33 -7.09 16.74 -2.01
CA ASP A 33 -8.00 16.65 -3.15
C ASP A 33 -7.42 15.69 -4.17
N VAL A 34 -8.18 14.65 -4.54
CA VAL A 34 -7.64 13.50 -5.26
C VAL A 34 -8.15 13.49 -6.69
N ASN A 35 -7.27 13.82 -7.65
CA ASN A 35 -7.50 13.73 -9.09
C ASN A 35 -6.72 12.56 -9.72
N ASN A 36 -5.50 12.29 -9.22
CA ASN A 36 -4.65 11.20 -9.73
C ASN A 36 -4.07 10.38 -8.57
N ILE A 37 -4.15 9.05 -8.69
CA ILE A 37 -3.59 8.09 -7.73
C ILE A 37 -2.57 7.20 -8.42
N LEU A 38 -1.40 7.04 -7.80
CA LEU A 38 -0.38 6.07 -8.16
C LEU A 38 -0.47 4.85 -7.25
N ASP A 39 -0.64 3.66 -7.81
CA ASP A 39 -0.46 2.36 -7.14
C ASP A 39 0.95 1.85 -7.47
N PHE A 40 1.90 2.09 -6.57
CA PHE A 40 3.31 1.73 -6.71
C PHE A 40 3.51 0.26 -6.33
N GLY A 41 4.08 -0.54 -7.23
CA GLY A 41 4.18 -1.98 -7.09
C GLY A 41 2.80 -2.65 -7.23
N THR A 42 2.04 -2.25 -8.27
CA THR A 42 0.64 -2.66 -8.47
C THR A 42 0.46 -4.16 -8.70
N GLY A 43 1.52 -4.88 -9.05
CA GLY A 43 1.47 -6.30 -9.40
C GLY A 43 0.47 -6.58 -10.53
N VAL A 44 -0.46 -7.49 -10.26
CA VAL A 44 -1.53 -7.88 -11.20
C VAL A 44 -2.79 -6.99 -11.08
N GLY A 45 -2.68 -5.80 -10.46
CA GLY A 45 -3.73 -4.78 -10.41
C GLY A 45 -4.86 -5.04 -9.41
N ASN A 46 -4.66 -5.83 -8.37
CA ASN A 46 -5.72 -6.23 -7.45
C ASN A 46 -6.39 -5.06 -6.70
N ASN A 47 -5.74 -3.90 -6.59
CA ASN A 47 -6.30 -2.70 -5.96
C ASN A 47 -7.25 -1.93 -6.90
N PHE A 48 -7.11 -2.06 -8.22
CA PHE A 48 -7.78 -1.22 -9.22
C PHE A 48 -9.31 -1.24 -9.14
N PRO A 49 -10.01 -2.37 -8.99
CA PRO A 49 -11.46 -2.39 -8.85
C PRO A 49 -11.95 -1.58 -7.65
N PHE A 50 -11.18 -1.60 -6.55
CA PHE A 50 -11.52 -0.89 -5.33
C PHE A 50 -11.13 0.59 -5.41
N LEU A 51 -10.01 0.92 -6.05
CA LEU A 51 -9.67 2.31 -6.37
C LEU A 51 -10.77 2.95 -7.23
N ALA A 52 -11.20 2.31 -8.33
CA ALA A 52 -12.28 2.80 -9.17
C ALA A 52 -13.62 2.95 -8.40
N LYS A 53 -13.92 2.01 -7.50
CA LYS A 53 -15.14 2.06 -6.66
C LYS A 53 -15.12 3.22 -5.67
N HIS A 54 -14.00 3.43 -4.99
CA HIS A 54 -13.90 4.40 -3.89
C HIS A 54 -13.46 5.80 -4.34
N PHE A 55 -12.85 5.92 -5.54
CA PHE A 55 -12.40 7.16 -6.19
C PHE A 55 -12.92 7.24 -7.64
N PRO A 56 -14.24 7.36 -7.87
CA PRO A 56 -14.87 7.13 -9.18
C PRO A 56 -14.57 8.18 -10.26
N ARG A 57 -13.89 9.27 -9.94
CA ARG A 57 -13.55 10.36 -10.89
C ARG A 57 -12.07 10.67 -10.93
N THR A 58 -11.27 9.70 -10.53
CA THR A 58 -9.83 9.86 -10.32
C THR A 58 -9.09 9.11 -11.42
N GLY A 59 -8.04 9.70 -11.97
CA GLY A 59 -7.06 9.02 -12.82
C GLY A 59 -6.32 7.97 -11.98
N LEU A 60 -6.32 6.73 -12.44
CA LEU A 60 -5.69 5.61 -11.76
C LEU A 60 -4.47 5.16 -12.56
N PHE A 61 -3.32 5.10 -11.91
CA PHE A 61 -2.05 4.73 -12.50
C PHE A 61 -1.40 3.63 -11.69
N GLY A 62 -0.99 2.55 -12.34
CA GLY A 62 -0.27 1.45 -11.72
C GLY A 62 1.11 1.31 -12.31
N THR A 63 2.11 1.07 -11.48
CA THR A 63 3.46 0.77 -11.94
C THR A 63 4.04 -0.45 -11.25
N ASP A 64 4.82 -1.24 -11.98
CA ASP A 64 5.50 -2.42 -11.46
C ASP A 64 6.77 -2.69 -12.29
N VAL A 65 7.74 -3.38 -11.70
CA VAL A 65 8.97 -3.81 -12.38
C VAL A 65 8.76 -5.09 -13.21
N SER A 66 7.66 -5.80 -12.98
CA SER A 66 7.31 -7.05 -13.65
C SER A 66 6.40 -6.81 -14.85
N GLU A 67 6.96 -6.84 -16.05
CA GLU A 67 6.20 -6.75 -17.29
C GLU A 67 5.10 -7.83 -17.38
N LYS A 68 5.39 -9.03 -16.90
CA LYS A 68 4.41 -10.14 -16.84
C LYS A 68 3.21 -9.80 -15.96
N SER A 69 3.45 -9.20 -14.79
CA SER A 69 2.38 -8.77 -13.88
C SER A 69 1.53 -7.67 -14.51
N LEU A 70 2.18 -6.68 -15.15
CA LEU A 70 1.49 -5.59 -15.84
C LEU A 70 0.66 -6.04 -17.04
N THR A 71 1.14 -7.05 -17.79
CA THR A 71 0.35 -7.65 -18.88
C THR A 71 -0.95 -8.22 -18.34
N LEU A 72 -0.89 -9.01 -17.26
CA LEU A 72 -2.07 -9.55 -16.60
C LEU A 72 -2.99 -8.46 -16.03
N ALA A 73 -2.40 -7.38 -15.45
CA ALA A 73 -3.18 -6.25 -14.95
C ALA A 73 -3.95 -5.55 -16.08
N LYS A 74 -3.29 -5.29 -17.22
CA LYS A 74 -3.91 -4.70 -18.41
C LYS A 74 -5.05 -5.55 -18.96
N GLU A 75 -4.86 -6.89 -19.04
CA GLU A 75 -5.90 -7.81 -19.51
C GLU A 75 -7.11 -7.86 -18.57
N ARG A 76 -6.88 -7.87 -17.25
CA ARG A 76 -7.93 -7.97 -16.24
C ARG A 76 -8.71 -6.68 -16.03
N PHE A 77 -8.05 -5.54 -16.19
CA PHE A 77 -8.58 -4.23 -15.79
C PHE A 77 -8.48 -3.19 -16.90
N ASN A 78 -8.63 -3.64 -18.15
CA ASN A 78 -8.71 -2.75 -19.32
C ASN A 78 -9.80 -1.67 -19.11
N GLY A 79 -9.40 -0.40 -19.27
CA GLY A 79 -10.31 0.74 -19.07
C GLY A 79 -10.47 1.22 -17.62
N PHE A 80 -9.86 0.57 -16.62
CA PHE A 80 -9.87 1.05 -15.22
C PHE A 80 -8.76 2.07 -14.93
N GLY A 81 -7.68 2.09 -15.70
CA GLY A 81 -6.55 2.97 -15.49
C GLY A 81 -5.38 2.66 -16.42
N GLU A 82 -4.27 3.32 -16.18
CA GLU A 82 -3.04 3.19 -16.95
C GLU A 82 -2.02 2.34 -16.19
N PHE A 83 -1.33 1.43 -16.92
CA PHE A 83 -0.29 0.57 -16.35
C PHE A 83 1.02 0.77 -17.08
N SER A 84 2.07 1.15 -16.37
CA SER A 84 3.39 1.47 -16.89
C SER A 84 4.49 0.62 -16.28
N LEU A 85 5.43 0.18 -17.12
CA LEU A 85 6.62 -0.52 -16.65
C LEU A 85 7.54 0.47 -15.93
N PHE A 86 8.07 0.04 -14.79
CA PHE A 86 9.04 0.77 -13.97
C PHE A 86 10.39 0.06 -14.03
N ASP A 87 11.46 0.81 -14.22
CA ASP A 87 12.82 0.25 -14.36
C ASP A 87 13.51 -0.08 -13.02
N GLY A 88 12.81 0.13 -11.89
CA GLY A 88 13.34 -0.04 -10.54
C GLY A 88 14.03 1.21 -9.99
N LYS A 89 14.17 2.29 -10.76
CA LYS A 89 14.86 3.53 -10.34
C LYS A 89 14.05 4.79 -10.62
N THR A 90 13.59 4.98 -11.86
CA THR A 90 12.92 6.20 -12.31
C THR A 90 11.49 5.91 -12.73
N LEU A 91 10.53 6.56 -12.11
CA LEU A 91 9.11 6.45 -12.48
C LEU A 91 8.86 7.11 -13.84
N PRO A 92 8.10 6.46 -14.75
CA PRO A 92 7.81 7.00 -16.06
C PRO A 92 6.74 8.11 -16.02
N TYR A 93 6.79 8.94 -14.99
CA TYR A 93 5.81 10.00 -14.75
C TYR A 93 6.50 11.34 -14.46
N PRO A 94 5.92 12.47 -14.91
CA PRO A 94 6.46 13.79 -14.61
C PRO A 94 6.36 14.11 -13.11
N GLU A 95 7.09 15.14 -12.71
CA GLU A 95 7.00 15.71 -11.37
C GLU A 95 5.59 16.27 -11.11
N GLY A 96 5.07 16.03 -9.92
CA GLY A 96 3.80 16.61 -9.46
C GLY A 96 2.54 16.04 -10.11
N GLN A 97 2.60 14.89 -10.77
CA GLN A 97 1.44 14.30 -11.44
C GLN A 97 0.38 13.77 -10.46
N PHE A 98 0.78 13.28 -9.30
CA PHE A 98 -0.11 12.57 -8.40
C PHE A 98 -0.47 13.36 -7.14
N ASP A 99 -1.69 13.18 -6.67
CA ASP A 99 -2.17 13.70 -5.39
C ASP A 99 -1.94 12.68 -4.26
N LEU A 100 -2.15 11.41 -4.58
CA LEU A 100 -1.90 10.29 -3.71
C LEU A 100 -1.02 9.24 -4.38
N ALA A 101 -0.16 8.62 -3.59
CA ALA A 101 0.50 7.37 -3.94
C ALA A 101 0.22 6.32 -2.86
N LEU A 102 0.15 5.06 -3.28
CA LEU A 102 -0.07 3.91 -2.43
C LEU A 102 0.95 2.83 -2.77
N ALA A 103 1.56 2.21 -1.76
CA ALA A 103 2.32 0.97 -1.91
C ALA A 103 1.75 -0.06 -0.92
N THR A 104 1.30 -1.21 -1.41
CA THR A 104 0.68 -2.25 -0.57
C THR A 104 1.48 -3.52 -0.57
N CYS A 105 2.21 -3.79 0.50
CA CYS A 105 3.05 -4.98 0.65
C CYS A 105 4.10 -5.07 -0.48
N VAL A 106 4.86 -3.99 -0.67
CA VAL A 106 5.86 -3.84 -1.75
C VAL A 106 7.27 -3.71 -1.17
N PHE A 107 7.46 -2.85 -0.18
CA PHE A 107 8.79 -2.49 0.31
C PHE A 107 9.55 -3.64 0.98
N HIS A 108 8.86 -4.64 1.51
CA HIS A 108 9.51 -5.83 2.07
C HIS A 108 10.14 -6.76 1.00
N HIS A 109 9.86 -6.53 -0.30
CA HIS A 109 10.53 -7.19 -1.43
C HIS A 109 11.73 -6.40 -1.96
N ILE A 110 11.93 -5.17 -1.52
CA ILE A 110 12.96 -4.25 -2.01
C ILE A 110 14.12 -4.23 -1.01
N PRO A 111 15.38 -4.26 -1.47
CA PRO A 111 16.56 -4.07 -0.60
C PRO A 111 16.46 -2.77 0.21
N ALA A 112 16.80 -2.82 1.50
CA ALA A 112 16.62 -1.68 2.40
C ALA A 112 17.40 -0.43 1.98
N GLU A 113 18.54 -0.61 1.32
CA GLU A 113 19.39 0.45 0.78
C GLU A 113 18.73 1.25 -0.35
N GLU A 114 17.74 0.68 -1.05
CA GLU A 114 17.03 1.33 -2.14
C GLU A 114 15.78 2.10 -1.68
N HIS A 115 15.33 1.90 -0.45
CA HIS A 115 14.06 2.46 0.03
C HIS A 115 14.01 3.98 -0.03
N ILE A 116 15.10 4.67 0.40
CA ILE A 116 15.15 6.14 0.43
C ILE A 116 15.01 6.70 -0.97
N GLU A 117 15.80 6.20 -1.92
CA GLU A 117 15.80 6.68 -3.31
C GLU A 117 14.44 6.46 -3.98
N LEU A 118 13.82 5.30 -3.77
CA LEU A 118 12.49 4.99 -4.32
C LEU A 118 11.39 5.85 -3.69
N ILE A 119 11.45 6.13 -2.40
CA ILE A 119 10.49 7.03 -1.75
C ILE A 119 10.69 8.47 -2.25
N GLN A 120 11.92 8.91 -2.46
CA GLN A 120 12.21 10.22 -3.07
C GLN A 120 11.66 10.31 -4.48
N GLU A 121 11.76 9.24 -5.28
CA GLU A 121 11.23 9.20 -6.63
C GLU A 121 9.69 9.21 -6.64
N VAL A 122 9.02 8.47 -5.74
CA VAL A 122 7.58 8.59 -5.54
C VAL A 122 7.21 10.02 -5.09
N SER A 123 7.96 10.59 -4.15
CA SER A 123 7.75 11.97 -3.69
C SER A 123 7.93 12.99 -4.82
N ARG A 124 8.91 12.82 -5.72
CA ARG A 124 9.06 13.64 -6.91
C ARG A 124 7.78 13.65 -7.75
N SER A 125 7.20 12.48 -7.98
CA SER A 125 5.99 12.31 -8.78
C SER A 125 4.71 12.84 -8.10
N LEU A 126 4.73 13.07 -6.77
CA LEU A 126 3.67 13.73 -6.04
C LEU A 126 3.73 15.25 -6.21
N ARG A 127 2.57 15.91 -6.25
CA ARG A 127 2.49 17.37 -6.11
C ARG A 127 2.82 17.81 -4.67
N SER A 128 3.16 19.09 -4.47
CA SER A 128 3.27 19.65 -3.13
C SER A 128 1.95 19.47 -2.37
N GLY A 129 2.05 19.03 -1.12
CA GLY A 129 0.89 18.66 -0.29
C GLY A 129 0.29 17.29 -0.61
N GLY A 130 0.79 16.58 -1.62
CA GLY A 130 0.40 15.20 -1.91
C GLY A 130 0.88 14.22 -0.86
N ALA A 131 0.28 13.02 -0.79
CA ALA A 131 0.59 12.04 0.25
C ALA A 131 0.92 10.66 -0.31
N PHE A 132 1.86 9.98 0.34
CA PHE A 132 2.23 8.60 0.07
C PHE A 132 1.91 7.70 1.25
N MET A 133 1.07 6.68 1.05
CA MET A 133 0.74 5.67 2.04
C MET A 133 1.49 4.37 1.75
N ILE A 134 2.37 3.95 2.66
CA ILE A 134 3.03 2.64 2.63
C ILE A 134 2.31 1.72 3.61
N TYR A 135 1.77 0.62 3.09
CA TYR A 135 1.01 -0.38 3.83
C TYR A 135 1.76 -1.71 3.83
N GLU A 136 2.11 -2.23 5.02
CA GLU A 136 2.99 -3.39 5.16
C GLU A 136 2.48 -4.42 6.17
N HIS A 137 3.00 -5.64 6.06
CA HIS A 137 2.80 -6.70 7.03
C HIS A 137 3.46 -6.35 8.36
N ASN A 138 2.78 -6.64 9.48
CA ASN A 138 3.32 -6.36 10.81
C ASN A 138 4.18 -7.53 11.32
N PRO A 139 5.51 -7.39 11.41
CA PRO A 139 6.40 -8.45 11.90
C PRO A 139 6.24 -8.75 13.40
N ILE A 140 5.49 -7.93 14.14
CA ILE A 140 5.26 -8.16 15.58
C ILE A 140 4.07 -9.12 15.79
N ASN A 141 3.17 -9.23 14.79
CA ASN A 141 2.00 -10.12 14.88
C ASN A 141 2.39 -11.57 14.52
N PRO A 142 2.25 -12.54 15.45
CA PRO A 142 2.68 -13.92 15.19
C PRO A 142 1.87 -14.62 14.09
N MET A 143 0.60 -14.28 13.91
CA MET A 143 -0.22 -14.84 12.83
C MET A 143 0.25 -14.34 11.46
N THR A 144 0.64 -13.07 11.39
CA THR A 144 1.24 -12.49 10.17
C THR A 144 2.56 -13.16 9.83
N LEU A 145 3.45 -13.33 10.82
CA LEU A 145 4.72 -14.05 10.62
C LEU A 145 4.48 -15.47 10.09
N HIS A 146 3.52 -16.20 10.67
CA HIS A 146 3.19 -17.53 10.19
C HIS A 146 2.68 -17.51 8.75
N ALA A 147 1.77 -16.58 8.40
CA ALA A 147 1.22 -16.46 7.07
C ALA A 147 2.28 -16.10 6.01
N VAL A 148 3.21 -15.18 6.33
CA VAL A 148 4.31 -14.79 5.45
C VAL A 148 5.31 -15.93 5.28
N ASN A 149 5.75 -16.56 6.36
CA ASN A 149 6.73 -17.66 6.31
C ASN A 149 6.23 -18.92 5.56
N THR A 150 4.93 -19.04 5.38
CA THR A 150 4.31 -20.13 4.62
C THR A 150 3.90 -19.71 3.19
N CYS A 151 4.12 -18.45 2.82
CA CYS A 151 3.77 -17.89 1.51
C CYS A 151 4.94 -18.03 0.53
N PRO A 152 4.80 -18.78 -0.58
CA PRO A 152 5.87 -18.90 -1.58
C PRO A 152 6.26 -17.59 -2.25
N PHE A 153 5.37 -16.59 -2.23
CA PHE A 153 5.64 -15.27 -2.83
C PHE A 153 6.43 -14.34 -1.91
N ASP A 154 6.49 -14.67 -0.60
CA ASP A 154 7.19 -13.88 0.40
C ASP A 154 8.50 -14.57 0.85
N GLU A 155 8.98 -15.56 0.08
CA GLU A 155 10.25 -16.24 0.33
C GLU A 155 11.41 -15.25 0.21
N ASN A 156 12.25 -15.20 1.25
CA ASN A 156 13.38 -14.26 1.40
C ASN A 156 13.01 -12.78 1.58
N THR A 157 11.76 -12.44 1.91
CA THR A 157 11.38 -11.05 2.20
C THR A 157 11.80 -10.61 3.60
N VAL A 158 12.08 -9.32 3.77
CA VAL A 158 12.40 -8.71 5.06
C VAL A 158 11.25 -7.82 5.49
N LEU A 159 10.42 -8.30 6.42
CA LEU A 159 9.29 -7.53 6.92
C LEU A 159 9.74 -6.27 7.66
N LEU A 160 9.08 -5.16 7.36
CA LEU A 160 9.41 -3.85 7.90
C LEU A 160 8.54 -3.53 9.13
N LYS A 161 9.18 -3.15 10.23
CA LYS A 161 8.47 -2.59 11.38
C LYS A 161 7.94 -1.20 11.02
N ARG A 162 6.81 -0.80 11.60
CA ARG A 162 6.21 0.53 11.42
C ARG A 162 7.22 1.68 11.67
N CYS A 163 8.09 1.54 12.66
CA CYS A 163 9.12 2.54 12.94
C CYS A 163 10.19 2.65 11.83
N GLN A 164 10.52 1.55 11.15
CA GLN A 164 11.45 1.57 10.03
C GLN A 164 10.84 2.31 8.84
N VAL A 165 9.60 1.97 8.45
CA VAL A 165 8.88 2.69 7.39
C VAL A 165 8.76 4.19 7.69
N ARG A 166 8.43 4.54 8.95
CA ARG A 166 8.41 5.95 9.39
C ARG A 166 9.75 6.65 9.22
N ASN A 167 10.83 6.00 9.62
CA ASN A 167 12.16 6.60 9.57
C ASN A 167 12.62 6.81 8.12
N VAL A 168 12.42 5.82 7.25
CA VAL A 168 12.79 5.93 5.83
C VAL A 168 12.00 7.04 5.13
N LEU A 169 10.69 7.20 5.41
CA LEU A 169 9.89 8.31 4.90
C LEU A 169 10.46 9.67 5.31
N ARG A 170 10.89 9.82 6.58
CA ARG A 170 11.51 11.07 7.07
C ARG A 170 12.88 11.33 6.43
N GLU A 171 13.70 10.30 6.31
CA GLU A 171 15.01 10.38 5.66
C GLU A 171 14.89 10.73 4.17
N ALA A 172 13.81 10.30 3.53
CA ALA A 172 13.46 10.68 2.15
C ALA A 172 12.88 12.11 2.03
N GLY A 173 12.75 12.86 3.15
CA GLY A 173 12.28 14.26 3.15
C GLY A 173 10.77 14.43 3.23
N MET A 174 10.01 13.38 3.57
CA MET A 174 8.55 13.49 3.74
C MET A 174 8.16 13.75 5.20
N GLU A 175 7.13 14.57 5.41
CA GLU A 175 6.52 14.76 6.73
C GLU A 175 5.62 13.56 7.05
N VAL A 176 5.91 12.83 8.14
CA VAL A 176 5.05 11.73 8.57
C VAL A 176 3.84 12.27 9.32
N VAL A 177 2.67 12.16 8.71
CA VAL A 177 1.41 12.76 9.20
C VAL A 177 0.47 11.76 9.86
N MET A 178 0.59 10.45 9.55
CA MET A 178 -0.25 9.41 10.12
C MET A 178 0.46 8.06 10.14
N GLN A 179 0.17 7.25 11.16
CA GLN A 179 0.62 5.86 11.22
C GLN A 179 -0.31 5.05 12.13
N GLU A 180 -0.74 3.88 11.66
CA GLU A 180 -1.67 3.02 12.39
C GLU A 180 -1.35 1.54 12.20
N TYR A 181 -1.70 0.71 13.20
CA TYR A 181 -1.83 -0.73 13.04
C TYR A 181 -3.26 -1.06 12.65
N ARG A 182 -3.42 -2.08 11.78
CA ARG A 182 -4.70 -2.41 11.14
C ARG A 182 -4.92 -3.90 11.07
N VAL A 183 -6.18 -4.30 10.80
CA VAL A 183 -6.59 -5.71 10.66
C VAL A 183 -6.37 -6.50 11.95
N TYR A 184 -7.25 -6.30 12.92
CA TYR A 184 -7.18 -6.98 14.22
C TYR A 184 -8.06 -8.22 14.28
N PHE A 185 -9.25 -8.19 13.64
CA PHE A 185 -10.26 -9.21 13.83
C PHE A 185 -10.48 -10.03 12.55
N PRO A 186 -10.21 -11.36 12.61
CA PRO A 186 -10.54 -12.29 11.54
C PRO A 186 -12.06 -12.39 11.31
N ALA A 187 -12.48 -13.09 10.25
CA ALA A 187 -13.90 -13.18 9.85
C ALA A 187 -14.85 -13.64 10.97
N PHE A 188 -14.42 -14.59 11.79
CA PHE A 188 -15.26 -15.09 12.91
C PHE A 188 -15.45 -14.08 14.04
N LEU A 189 -14.63 -13.02 14.11
CA LEU A 189 -14.73 -11.89 15.04
C LEU A 189 -15.20 -10.60 14.35
N LYS A 190 -15.80 -10.68 13.16
CA LYS A 190 -16.20 -9.51 12.33
C LYS A 190 -17.07 -8.49 13.07
N LEU A 191 -17.86 -8.92 14.07
CA LEU A 191 -18.68 -8.03 14.89
C LEU A 191 -17.86 -7.06 15.75
N LEU A 192 -16.59 -7.40 16.04
CA LEU A 192 -15.68 -6.55 16.81
C LEU A 192 -14.91 -5.53 15.95
N ARG A 193 -14.98 -5.62 14.63
CA ARG A 193 -14.26 -4.71 13.71
C ARG A 193 -14.53 -3.22 13.93
N PRO A 194 -15.74 -2.77 14.32
CA PRO A 194 -15.96 -1.37 14.67
C PRO A 194 -15.06 -0.85 15.80
N LEU A 195 -14.49 -1.75 16.63
CA LEU A 195 -13.56 -1.41 17.69
C LEU A 195 -12.12 -1.17 17.21
N GLU A 196 -11.76 -1.60 15.98
CA GLU A 196 -10.40 -1.46 15.42
C GLU A 196 -9.91 -0.01 15.40
N LYS A 197 -10.82 0.96 15.22
CA LYS A 197 -10.51 2.39 15.27
C LYS A 197 -9.91 2.86 16.61
N TYR A 198 -10.22 2.15 17.71
CA TYR A 198 -9.67 2.45 19.04
C TYR A 198 -8.37 1.69 19.34
N LEU A 199 -8.05 0.69 18.52
CA LEU A 199 -6.88 -0.17 18.67
C LEU A 199 -5.72 0.24 17.75
N ALA A 200 -5.90 1.23 16.88
CA ALA A 200 -4.94 1.62 15.83
C ALA A 200 -3.51 1.95 16.34
N TRP A 201 -3.35 2.25 17.62
CA TRP A 201 -2.06 2.47 18.29
C TRP A 201 -1.38 1.17 18.74
N LEU A 202 -2.15 0.09 18.96
CA LEU A 202 -1.69 -1.17 19.56
C LEU A 202 -0.98 -2.03 18.51
N PRO A 203 0.26 -2.52 18.76
CA PRO A 203 1.06 -3.23 17.75
C PRO A 203 0.64 -4.71 17.53
N LEU A 204 -0.63 -5.02 17.69
CA LEU A 204 -1.19 -6.36 17.52
C LEU A 204 -1.96 -6.55 16.20
N GLY A 205 -2.19 -5.49 15.43
CA GLY A 205 -2.79 -5.61 14.11
C GLY A 205 -1.92 -6.44 13.15
N ALA A 206 -2.54 -7.17 12.24
CA ALA A 206 -1.84 -8.00 11.26
C ALA A 206 -1.01 -7.19 10.26
N GLN A 207 -1.40 -5.94 10.05
CA GLN A 207 -0.75 -5.00 9.13
C GLN A 207 -0.59 -3.64 9.80
N HIS A 208 0.19 -2.77 9.17
CA HIS A 208 0.32 -1.36 9.55
C HIS A 208 0.47 -0.49 8.30
N PHE A 209 0.21 0.78 8.44
CA PHE A 209 0.58 1.76 7.43
C PHE A 209 1.25 2.99 8.06
N VAL A 210 2.00 3.69 7.23
CA VAL A 210 2.58 5.00 7.52
C VAL A 210 2.33 5.90 6.31
N VAL A 211 1.97 7.17 6.58
CA VAL A 211 1.69 8.18 5.56
C VAL A 211 2.71 9.29 5.66
N GLY A 212 3.45 9.50 4.57
CA GLY A 212 4.29 10.67 4.35
C GLY A 212 3.55 11.69 3.48
N LYS A 213 3.70 12.98 3.80
CA LYS A 213 3.20 14.11 3.01
C LYS A 213 4.38 14.86 2.39
N LYS A 214 4.31 15.18 1.10
CA LYS A 214 5.27 16.05 0.44
C LYS A 214 5.05 17.50 0.89
N LEU A 215 6.09 18.15 1.36
CA LEU A 215 6.08 19.57 1.77
C LEU A 215 6.00 20.51 0.56
#